data_e962943d34257c56751c78ee23767a4a
#
_entry.id   e962943d34257c56751c78ee23767a4a
#
_cell.length_a   1.000
_cell.length_b   1.000
_cell.length_c   1.000
_cell.angle_alpha   90.00
_cell.angle_beta   90.00
_cell.angle_gamma   90.00
#
_symmetry.space_group_name_H-M   'P 1'
#
loop_
_entity.id
_entity.type
_entity.pdbx_description
1 polymer ?
#
loop_
_entity_poly.entity_id
_entity_poly.type
_entity_poly.pdbx_seq_one_letter_code
_entity_poly.pdbx_strand_id
1 'polypeptide(L)'
;MSRQGAFFSGWLVVLSLSAFPAFAQTAAPNHTGFPKLVTGGGVVRFGKPLVVDLDNNGGPKEIVVGACVNSNTSNPACEDRRLYVFDNAGNVRLGWPQSLPAEPYSSPAAADLDGDGVLEIVIGVGDAVPGEGNGEVLAFHASGGPPMWTFPVPGSPNGVASTPALGDLDGDGKDDVVFGSFNSNVYALKGTTGLPLPGWPIFVRDTVWSSPALADLAGDGKLEVIIGADSHLEGAPVDTKSGGALWVFRANGSNFPGFPQFAPTSPEIVGFQSSPAVGDIDGDGCPEIVIGTGQSSSAAGKLLHAWHRDGTLVAGWPVTLGGHAASSPALGNLDTDAALEVVITDDTAFLYAFKGNGSQIFKVKPKSAGGADAVVIGEPTIAQIGANNPAILVGGVGFDVTILSKTGTPISDDGTHGGKLTYTTGHPVAGAAVADLDGNGNLQVIAASGSSAGSEADLGVYVWNAGVAGALPWPQFHQNSRRRGAVPVTGGGCALPNPPLHFFTLSPCRVADSRQSANLTYGGPAYTPGEQRVITFTGVCGIPATARAISINVTITNATVPGDLRIFPGGDGSPGTSAINWRAGQTRSNNTIVPLSYEGRGHLTVQADLPGGQVDVIVDVNGYFQ
;
A
#
# COMPACT_ATOMS: atom_id res chain seq x y z
N MET A 1 4.63 -36.70 7.94
CA MET A 1 3.30 -36.63 7.34
C MET A 1 3.30 -35.34 6.57
N SER A 2 3.36 -35.45 5.25
CA SER A 2 3.54 -34.36 4.31
C SER A 2 2.31 -33.48 4.26
N ARG A 3 2.38 -32.26 4.77
CA ARG A 3 1.44 -31.21 4.44
C ARG A 3 1.94 -30.54 3.15
N GLN A 4 1.22 -30.76 2.08
CA GLN A 4 1.38 -30.00 0.85
C GLN A 4 1.00 -28.55 1.16
N GLY A 5 1.96 -27.66 1.09
CA GLY A 5 1.70 -26.24 1.02
C GLY A 5 0.84 -25.98 -0.23
N ALA A 6 -0.25 -25.29 -0.06
CA ALA A 6 -1.02 -24.77 -1.17
C ALA A 6 -0.17 -23.70 -1.87
N PHE A 7 0.51 -24.12 -2.93
CA PHE A 7 1.18 -23.20 -3.82
C PHE A 7 0.14 -22.31 -4.47
N PHE A 8 0.21 -21.01 -4.24
CA PHE A 8 -0.38 -20.03 -5.12
C PHE A 8 0.31 -20.15 -6.48
N SER A 9 -0.22 -21.02 -7.32
CA SER A 9 -0.03 -20.86 -8.73
C SER A 9 -0.73 -19.56 -9.12
N GLY A 10 0.05 -18.51 -9.32
CA GLY A 10 -0.45 -17.35 -10.06
C GLY A 10 -1.25 -17.89 -11.24
N TRP A 11 -2.39 -17.33 -11.50
CA TRP A 11 -3.34 -17.78 -12.50
C TRP A 11 -2.64 -17.94 -13.86
N LEU A 12 -2.08 -19.13 -14.08
CA LEU A 12 -1.79 -19.61 -15.42
C LEU A 12 -3.12 -20.11 -15.97
N VAL A 13 -3.91 -19.22 -16.54
CA VAL A 13 -4.91 -19.63 -17.50
C VAL A 13 -4.12 -20.16 -18.70
N VAL A 14 -3.84 -21.44 -18.70
CA VAL A 14 -3.37 -22.14 -19.89
C VAL A 14 -4.55 -22.17 -20.86
N LEU A 15 -4.76 -21.08 -21.58
CA LEU A 15 -5.52 -21.10 -22.80
C LEU A 15 -4.69 -21.89 -23.81
N SER A 16 -5.19 -23.06 -24.21
CA SER A 16 -4.69 -23.79 -25.36
C SER A 16 -4.58 -22.85 -26.55
N LEU A 17 -3.37 -22.52 -26.95
CA LEU A 17 -3.08 -21.73 -28.14
C LEU A 17 -3.58 -22.49 -29.39
N SER A 18 -4.82 -22.24 -29.78
CA SER A 18 -5.17 -22.32 -31.18
C SER A 18 -4.49 -21.13 -31.85
N ALA A 19 -3.67 -21.42 -32.87
CA ALA A 19 -2.97 -20.42 -33.67
C ALA A 19 -3.97 -19.34 -34.13
N PHE A 20 -3.89 -18.16 -33.52
CA PHE A 20 -4.65 -17.00 -33.98
C PHE A 20 -4.03 -16.51 -35.29
N PRO A 21 -4.83 -16.16 -36.29
CA PRO A 21 -4.31 -15.54 -37.49
C PRO A 21 -3.63 -14.23 -37.12
N ALA A 22 -2.46 -13.96 -37.68
CA ALA A 22 -1.76 -12.70 -37.58
C ALA A 22 -2.71 -11.57 -38.05
N PHE A 23 -3.30 -10.83 -37.10
CA PHE A 23 -4.12 -9.69 -37.42
C PHE A 23 -3.22 -8.55 -37.91
N ALA A 24 -3.59 -7.95 -39.00
CA ALA A 24 -2.92 -6.78 -39.54
C ALA A 24 -2.95 -5.66 -38.46
N GLN A 25 -1.78 -5.36 -37.97
CA GLN A 25 -1.52 -4.24 -37.07
C GLN A 25 -1.88 -2.94 -37.79
N THR A 26 -2.99 -2.31 -37.46
CA THR A 26 -3.17 -0.89 -37.76
C THR A 26 -2.36 -0.14 -36.71
N ALA A 27 -1.09 0.07 -37.01
CA ALA A 27 -0.17 0.75 -36.13
C ALA A 27 -0.64 2.18 -35.89
N ALA A 28 -1.07 2.51 -34.67
CA ALA A 28 -0.99 3.88 -34.21
C ALA A 28 0.45 4.37 -34.37
N PRO A 29 0.71 5.64 -34.74
CA PRO A 29 2.06 6.14 -34.91
C PRO A 29 2.82 5.95 -33.60
N ASN A 30 3.77 5.05 -33.59
CA ASN A 30 4.67 4.86 -32.46
C ASN A 30 5.54 6.11 -32.33
N HIS A 31 5.82 6.50 -31.09
CA HIS A 31 6.78 7.56 -30.82
C HIS A 31 8.15 7.22 -31.41
N THR A 32 8.86 8.22 -31.94
CA THR A 32 10.19 8.01 -32.53
C THR A 32 11.11 7.30 -31.53
N GLY A 33 11.74 6.20 -31.99
CA GLY A 33 12.65 5.42 -31.15
C GLY A 33 12.00 4.25 -30.40
N PHE A 34 10.68 4.11 -30.43
CA PHE A 34 9.95 3.01 -29.81
C PHE A 34 9.16 2.19 -30.87
N PRO A 35 8.84 0.91 -30.61
CA PRO A 35 9.07 0.18 -29.35
C PRO A 35 10.55 -0.15 -29.12
N LYS A 36 10.95 -0.21 -27.85
CA LYS A 36 12.25 -0.76 -27.44
C LYS A 36 12.08 -2.17 -26.94
N LEU A 37 12.65 -3.11 -27.68
CA LEU A 37 12.68 -4.50 -27.28
C LEU A 37 13.89 -4.73 -26.35
N VAL A 38 13.65 -5.40 -25.24
CA VAL A 38 14.72 -5.86 -24.36
C VAL A 38 15.28 -7.14 -24.99
N THR A 39 16.48 -7.04 -25.58
CA THR A 39 17.10 -8.17 -26.28
C THR A 39 17.43 -9.31 -25.32
N GLY A 40 17.00 -10.53 -25.67
CA GLY A 40 17.26 -11.74 -24.89
C GLY A 40 16.04 -12.39 -24.25
N GLY A 41 14.83 -11.97 -24.63
CA GLY A 41 13.59 -12.54 -24.09
C GLY A 41 13.38 -12.15 -22.62
N GLY A 42 12.83 -11.00 -22.34
CA GLY A 42 12.57 -10.56 -20.97
C GLY A 42 11.11 -10.72 -20.56
N VAL A 43 10.84 -10.90 -19.28
CA VAL A 43 9.49 -10.86 -18.71
C VAL A 43 9.42 -9.65 -17.78
N VAL A 44 8.55 -8.68 -18.07
CA VAL A 44 8.18 -7.67 -17.07
C VAL A 44 7.04 -8.26 -16.26
N ARG A 45 7.36 -8.88 -15.12
CA ARG A 45 6.35 -9.37 -14.20
C ARG A 45 5.98 -8.27 -13.22
N PHE A 46 4.70 -7.93 -13.12
CA PHE A 46 4.07 -7.05 -12.13
C PHE A 46 4.58 -5.61 -12.01
N GLY A 47 5.78 -5.27 -12.50
CA GLY A 47 6.31 -3.90 -12.46
C GLY A 47 5.66 -2.99 -13.51
N LYS A 48 5.19 -1.81 -13.10
CA LYS A 48 4.66 -0.78 -13.99
C LYS A 48 5.75 0.22 -14.33
N PRO A 49 5.76 0.80 -15.54
CA PRO A 49 6.76 1.79 -15.90
C PRO A 49 6.64 3.02 -15.01
N LEU A 50 7.78 3.58 -14.63
CA LEU A 50 7.89 4.90 -14.03
C LEU A 50 8.31 5.88 -15.14
N VAL A 51 7.61 7.01 -15.25
CA VAL A 51 7.97 8.10 -16.18
C VAL A 51 8.27 9.35 -15.37
N VAL A 52 9.48 9.83 -15.45
CA VAL A 52 9.98 10.89 -14.58
C VAL A 52 11.15 11.63 -15.23
N ASP A 53 11.30 12.93 -14.97
CA ASP A 53 12.51 13.71 -15.26
C ASP A 53 13.52 13.44 -14.14
N LEU A 54 14.44 12.51 -14.35
CA LEU A 54 15.44 12.10 -13.36
C LEU A 54 16.45 13.20 -13.04
N ASP A 55 16.75 14.05 -14.01
CA ASP A 55 17.67 15.17 -13.83
C ASP A 55 16.98 16.36 -13.13
N ASN A 56 15.64 16.31 -12.98
CA ASN A 56 14.78 17.28 -12.32
C ASN A 56 15.00 18.72 -12.84
N ASN A 57 15.26 18.85 -14.14
CA ASN A 57 15.62 20.09 -14.80
C ASN A 57 14.48 20.68 -15.67
N GLY A 58 13.30 20.02 -15.69
CA GLY A 58 12.14 20.39 -16.49
C GLY A 58 12.25 19.99 -17.98
N GLY A 59 13.22 19.15 -18.30
CA GLY A 59 13.46 18.61 -19.64
C GLY A 59 12.58 17.40 -19.99
N PRO A 60 12.99 16.68 -21.07
CA PRO A 60 12.41 15.40 -21.42
C PRO A 60 12.53 14.40 -20.26
N LYS A 61 11.57 13.47 -20.18
CA LYS A 61 11.52 12.47 -19.11
C LYS A 61 12.16 11.15 -19.52
N GLU A 62 12.58 10.40 -18.52
CA GLU A 62 13.04 9.03 -18.67
C GLU A 62 11.92 8.03 -18.35
N ILE A 63 12.09 6.81 -18.89
CA ILE A 63 11.25 5.65 -18.61
C ILE A 63 12.09 4.62 -17.85
N VAL A 64 11.67 4.30 -16.62
CA VAL A 64 12.33 3.33 -15.76
C VAL A 64 11.49 2.07 -15.67
N VAL A 65 12.09 0.90 -15.94
CA VAL A 65 11.41 -0.40 -15.90
C VAL A 65 12.33 -1.48 -15.31
N GLY A 66 11.78 -2.25 -14.36
CA GLY A 66 12.38 -3.51 -13.93
C GLY A 66 12.05 -4.61 -14.94
N ALA A 67 13.04 -5.38 -15.35
CA ALA A 67 12.88 -6.48 -16.30
C ALA A 67 13.60 -7.73 -15.83
N CYS A 68 12.99 -8.86 -16.12
CA CYS A 68 13.58 -10.18 -16.01
C CYS A 68 13.84 -10.73 -17.41
N VAL A 69 15.08 -10.97 -17.74
CA VAL A 69 15.48 -11.55 -19.03
C VAL A 69 15.71 -13.04 -18.85
N ASN A 70 15.03 -13.86 -19.62
CA ASN A 70 15.20 -15.31 -19.56
C ASN A 70 15.76 -15.80 -20.90
N SER A 71 16.94 -16.39 -20.89
CA SER A 71 17.59 -16.94 -22.09
C SER A 71 17.07 -18.33 -22.48
N ASN A 72 16.24 -18.96 -21.60
CA ASN A 72 15.79 -20.33 -21.79
C ASN A 72 14.27 -20.46 -21.58
N THR A 73 13.56 -20.70 -22.66
CA THR A 73 12.08 -20.86 -22.69
C THR A 73 11.57 -22.07 -21.91
N SER A 74 12.42 -23.01 -21.52
CA SER A 74 12.06 -24.18 -20.72
C SER A 74 12.25 -24.02 -19.21
N ASN A 75 12.89 -22.94 -18.77
CA ASN A 75 13.04 -22.63 -17.34
C ASN A 75 12.36 -21.30 -17.02
N PRO A 76 11.28 -21.27 -16.20
CA PRO A 76 10.60 -20.05 -15.83
C PRO A 76 11.39 -19.17 -14.83
N ALA A 77 12.58 -19.59 -14.38
CA ALA A 77 13.40 -18.81 -13.49
C ALA A 77 14.01 -17.60 -14.21
N CYS A 78 13.94 -16.46 -13.56
CA CYS A 78 14.53 -15.20 -14.01
C CYS A 78 16.07 -15.26 -13.94
N GLU A 79 16.75 -15.42 -15.06
CA GLU A 79 18.21 -15.59 -15.09
C GLU A 79 18.98 -14.27 -15.12
N ASP A 80 18.49 -13.26 -15.84
CA ASP A 80 19.12 -11.93 -15.92
C ASP A 80 18.11 -10.85 -15.49
N ARG A 81 18.34 -10.28 -14.34
CA ARG A 81 17.46 -9.34 -13.65
C ARG A 81 18.04 -7.95 -13.74
N ARG A 82 17.31 -7.04 -14.37
CA ARG A 82 17.82 -5.70 -14.66
C ARG A 82 16.82 -4.60 -14.42
N LEU A 83 17.34 -3.44 -14.05
CA LEU A 83 16.65 -2.18 -14.03
C LEU A 83 17.15 -1.33 -15.20
N TYR A 84 16.26 -1.00 -16.12
CA TYR A 84 16.54 -0.17 -17.30
C TYR A 84 16.07 1.26 -17.08
N VAL A 85 16.85 2.19 -17.63
CA VAL A 85 16.45 3.59 -17.81
C VAL A 85 16.62 3.95 -19.28
N PHE A 86 15.52 4.33 -19.91
CA PHE A 86 15.50 4.81 -21.31
C PHE A 86 15.25 6.30 -21.34
N ASP A 87 15.94 7.01 -22.25
CA ASP A 87 15.63 8.39 -22.58
C ASP A 87 14.32 8.48 -23.41
N ASN A 88 13.85 9.71 -23.68
CA ASN A 88 12.66 9.95 -24.50
C ASN A 88 12.80 9.48 -25.95
N ALA A 89 14.00 9.30 -26.46
CA ALA A 89 14.29 8.73 -27.79
C ALA A 89 14.47 7.20 -27.75
N GLY A 90 14.28 6.57 -26.58
CA GLY A 90 14.38 5.13 -26.38
C GLY A 90 15.81 4.60 -26.32
N ASN A 91 16.83 5.43 -26.15
CA ASN A 91 18.18 4.93 -25.91
C ASN A 91 18.32 4.57 -24.43
N VAL A 92 19.08 3.52 -24.15
CA VAL A 92 19.45 3.19 -22.76
C VAL A 92 20.38 4.31 -22.26
N ARG A 93 19.99 4.93 -21.12
CA ARG A 93 20.76 6.01 -20.51
C ARG A 93 22.16 5.52 -20.11
N LEU A 94 23.17 6.38 -20.24
CA LEU A 94 24.54 6.07 -19.83
C LEU A 94 24.59 5.61 -18.37
N GLY A 95 25.32 4.54 -18.09
CA GLY A 95 25.38 3.92 -16.75
C GLY A 95 24.30 2.87 -16.50
N TRP A 96 23.36 2.65 -17.42
CA TRP A 96 22.30 1.67 -17.34
C TRP A 96 22.41 0.59 -18.42
N PRO A 97 21.79 -0.61 -18.32
CA PRO A 97 20.99 -1.07 -17.18
C PRO A 97 21.83 -1.53 -15.98
N GLN A 98 21.23 -1.56 -14.77
CA GLN A 98 21.84 -2.12 -13.58
C GLN A 98 21.36 -3.54 -13.33
N SER A 99 22.26 -4.42 -12.87
CA SER A 99 21.89 -5.79 -12.47
C SER A 99 21.25 -5.79 -11.10
N LEU A 100 20.20 -6.61 -10.92
CA LEU A 100 19.48 -6.76 -9.67
C LEU A 100 19.76 -8.13 -9.03
N PRO A 101 19.82 -8.22 -7.68
CA PRO A 101 20.15 -9.47 -6.99
C PRO A 101 19.00 -10.50 -7.04
N ALA A 102 17.76 -10.03 -7.18
CA ALA A 102 16.57 -10.86 -7.26
C ALA A 102 15.55 -10.29 -8.25
N GLU A 103 14.47 -11.00 -8.51
CA GLU A 103 13.44 -10.61 -9.47
C GLU A 103 12.76 -9.30 -9.08
N PRO A 104 12.61 -8.31 -10.01
CA PRO A 104 11.96 -7.04 -9.74
C PRO A 104 10.44 -7.16 -9.80
N TYR A 105 9.83 -7.61 -8.70
CA TYR A 105 8.37 -7.69 -8.58
C TYR A 105 7.71 -6.33 -8.33
N SER A 106 8.41 -5.40 -7.68
CA SER A 106 7.88 -4.07 -7.43
C SER A 106 8.03 -3.15 -8.65
N SER A 107 7.25 -2.08 -8.67
CA SER A 107 7.47 -0.99 -9.63
C SER A 107 8.53 -0.03 -9.06
N PRO A 108 9.35 0.63 -9.92
CA PRO A 108 10.27 1.64 -9.44
C PRO A 108 9.54 2.91 -8.97
N ALA A 109 10.17 3.62 -8.04
CA ALA A 109 9.81 4.96 -7.59
C ALA A 109 11.02 5.89 -7.67
N ALA A 110 10.83 7.21 -7.76
CA ALA A 110 11.93 8.16 -7.79
C ALA A 110 11.62 9.44 -7.02
N ALA A 111 12.60 9.90 -6.25
CA ALA A 111 12.63 11.16 -5.53
C ALA A 111 14.07 11.61 -5.28
N ASP A 112 14.26 12.88 -4.93
CA ASP A 112 15.53 13.41 -4.44
C ASP A 112 15.75 12.94 -2.98
N LEU A 113 16.47 11.83 -2.80
CA LEU A 113 16.70 11.24 -1.49
C LEU A 113 17.86 11.87 -0.71
N ASP A 114 18.84 12.43 -1.41
CA ASP A 114 20.03 12.99 -0.76
C ASP A 114 20.08 14.52 -0.75
N GLY A 115 19.15 15.17 -1.47
CA GLY A 115 18.98 16.62 -1.50
C GLY A 115 19.91 17.32 -2.47
N ASP A 116 20.43 16.62 -3.48
CA ASP A 116 21.31 17.21 -4.50
C ASP A 116 20.54 17.80 -5.69
N GLY A 117 19.23 17.59 -5.75
CA GLY A 117 18.33 18.09 -6.79
C GLY A 117 18.12 17.11 -7.95
N VAL A 118 18.86 16.02 -8.04
CA VAL A 118 18.68 14.91 -9.00
C VAL A 118 17.90 13.79 -8.32
N LEU A 119 17.10 13.03 -9.05
CA LEU A 119 16.26 12.02 -8.42
C LEU A 119 16.98 10.67 -8.36
N GLU A 120 16.90 10.01 -7.20
CA GLU A 120 17.27 8.61 -7.02
C GLU A 120 16.13 7.68 -7.39
N ILE A 121 16.49 6.48 -7.86
CA ILE A 121 15.54 5.43 -8.22
C ILE A 121 15.56 4.36 -7.14
N VAL A 122 14.39 4.04 -6.58
CA VAL A 122 14.19 2.99 -5.56
C VAL A 122 13.40 1.85 -6.15
N ILE A 123 13.83 0.60 -5.88
CA ILE A 123 13.13 -0.61 -6.31
C ILE A 123 13.23 -1.70 -5.25
N GLY A 124 12.13 -2.45 -5.08
CA GLY A 124 12.09 -3.68 -4.29
C GLY A 124 12.27 -4.92 -5.19
N VAL A 125 12.93 -5.93 -4.67
CA VAL A 125 13.19 -7.20 -5.37
C VAL A 125 12.92 -8.41 -4.47
N GLY A 126 12.84 -9.59 -5.05
CA GLY A 126 12.65 -10.86 -4.36
C GLY A 126 11.21 -11.36 -4.40
N ASP A 127 11.06 -12.69 -4.35
CA ASP A 127 9.81 -13.42 -4.54
C ASP A 127 9.16 -13.82 -3.20
N ALA A 128 7.87 -14.16 -3.27
CA ALA A 128 7.08 -14.76 -2.20
C ALA A 128 7.51 -16.21 -1.88
N VAL A 129 8.25 -16.88 -2.78
CA VAL A 129 8.63 -18.29 -2.60
C VAL A 129 9.81 -18.39 -1.63
N PRO A 130 9.66 -19.12 -0.50
CA PRO A 130 10.77 -19.33 0.42
C PRO A 130 11.96 -20.01 -0.27
N GLY A 131 13.12 -19.37 -0.22
CA GLY A 131 14.39 -19.92 -0.73
C GLY A 131 14.77 -19.55 -2.18
N GLU A 132 13.95 -18.78 -2.89
CA GLU A 132 14.25 -18.37 -4.29
C GLU A 132 14.85 -16.96 -4.43
N GLY A 133 15.44 -16.41 -3.43
CA GLY A 133 16.14 -15.15 -3.50
C GLY A 133 15.98 -14.31 -2.24
N ASN A 134 16.91 -13.42 -2.02
CA ASN A 134 16.84 -12.49 -0.90
C ASN A 134 15.97 -11.30 -1.31
N GLY A 135 14.98 -10.96 -0.47
CA GLY A 135 14.24 -9.72 -0.60
C GLY A 135 15.13 -8.56 -0.24
N GLU A 136 15.23 -7.58 -1.11
CA GLU A 136 16.03 -6.38 -0.90
C GLU A 136 15.30 -5.15 -1.44
N VAL A 137 15.64 -3.99 -0.89
CA VAL A 137 15.31 -2.68 -1.47
C VAL A 137 16.61 -1.96 -1.79
N LEU A 138 16.70 -1.45 -3.02
CA LEU A 138 17.89 -0.80 -3.53
C LEU A 138 17.55 0.63 -3.97
N ALA A 139 18.45 1.58 -3.68
CA ALA A 139 18.41 2.92 -4.23
C ALA A 139 19.62 3.17 -5.14
N PHE A 140 19.38 3.81 -6.28
CA PHE A 140 20.40 4.11 -7.28
C PHE A 140 20.37 5.59 -7.63
N HIS A 141 21.53 6.20 -7.81
CA HIS A 141 21.59 7.53 -8.43
C HIS A 141 21.16 7.48 -9.90
N ALA A 142 20.58 8.55 -10.41
CA ALA A 142 20.15 8.65 -11.81
C ALA A 142 21.28 8.37 -12.83
N SER A 143 22.53 8.62 -12.45
CA SER A 143 23.72 8.33 -13.27
C SER A 143 24.01 6.82 -13.41
N GLY A 144 23.32 5.96 -12.65
CA GLY A 144 23.60 4.52 -12.57
C GLY A 144 24.84 4.21 -11.73
N GLY A 145 25.41 3.00 -11.91
CA GLY A 145 26.50 2.50 -11.11
C GLY A 145 26.03 1.64 -9.93
N PRO A 146 26.89 1.38 -8.92
CA PRO A 146 26.49 0.62 -7.75
C PRO A 146 25.35 1.34 -7.01
N PRO A 147 24.50 0.58 -6.27
CA PRO A 147 23.47 1.20 -5.45
C PRO A 147 24.07 2.22 -4.46
N MET A 148 23.37 3.34 -4.27
CA MET A 148 23.64 4.29 -3.19
C MET A 148 23.60 3.58 -1.83
N TRP A 149 22.57 2.75 -1.67
CA TRP A 149 22.43 1.81 -0.56
C TRP A 149 21.59 0.60 -0.95
N THR A 150 21.74 -0.47 -0.18
CA THR A 150 20.93 -1.69 -0.27
C THR A 150 20.45 -2.05 1.14
N PHE A 151 19.17 -2.33 1.27
CA PHE A 151 18.56 -2.82 2.50
C PHE A 151 18.13 -4.28 2.32
N PRO A 152 18.83 -5.26 2.90
CA PRO A 152 18.40 -6.65 2.90
C PRO A 152 17.25 -6.83 3.88
N VAL A 153 16.12 -7.36 3.40
CA VAL A 153 14.94 -7.63 4.21
C VAL A 153 15.17 -8.91 5.02
N PRO A 154 15.09 -8.88 6.36
CA PRO A 154 15.35 -10.06 7.18
C PRO A 154 14.22 -11.10 7.10
N GLY A 155 14.54 -12.37 7.38
CA GLY A 155 13.56 -13.46 7.46
C GLY A 155 13.34 -14.20 6.14
N SER A 156 12.32 -15.08 6.09
CA SER A 156 11.91 -15.83 4.90
C SER A 156 10.46 -16.32 5.09
N PRO A 157 9.53 -16.09 4.12
CA PRO A 157 9.73 -15.32 2.89
C PRO A 157 10.02 -13.84 3.20
N ASN A 158 10.75 -13.16 2.35
CA ASN A 158 11.14 -11.77 2.57
C ASN A 158 11.12 -10.90 1.30
N GLY A 159 10.58 -11.40 0.21
CA GLY A 159 10.48 -10.64 -1.03
C GLY A 159 9.68 -9.34 -0.89
N VAL A 160 9.95 -8.40 -1.81
CA VAL A 160 9.33 -7.07 -1.83
C VAL A 160 8.60 -6.89 -3.16
N ALA A 161 7.31 -7.28 -3.19
CA ALA A 161 6.40 -6.98 -4.30
C ALA A 161 5.71 -5.62 -4.14
N SER A 162 5.62 -5.14 -2.91
CA SER A 162 5.15 -3.81 -2.58
C SER A 162 6.01 -2.75 -3.27
N THR A 163 5.40 -1.88 -4.05
CA THR A 163 6.13 -0.76 -4.67
C THR A 163 6.47 0.26 -3.60
N PRO A 164 7.74 0.68 -3.48
CA PRO A 164 8.12 1.70 -2.51
C PRO A 164 7.39 3.03 -2.73
N ALA A 165 6.89 3.63 -1.66
CA ALA A 165 6.40 5.00 -1.66
C ALA A 165 7.41 5.92 -0.98
N LEU A 166 7.59 7.13 -1.54
CA LEU A 166 8.62 8.08 -1.11
C LEU A 166 8.00 9.35 -0.54
N GLY A 167 8.45 9.75 0.63
CA GLY A 167 7.98 10.97 1.30
C GLY A 167 8.73 11.27 2.58
N ASP A 168 8.85 12.54 2.92
CA ASP A 168 9.48 13.00 4.16
C ASP A 168 8.58 12.64 5.37
N LEU A 169 8.95 11.57 6.09
CA LEU A 169 8.24 11.12 7.26
C LEU A 169 8.80 11.74 8.55
N ASP A 170 10.13 11.90 8.61
CA ASP A 170 10.78 12.38 9.85
C ASP A 170 10.91 13.92 9.92
N GLY A 171 10.54 14.63 8.85
CA GLY A 171 10.49 16.09 8.80
C GLY A 171 11.85 16.74 8.57
N ASP A 172 12.82 16.03 7.99
CA ASP A 172 14.14 16.59 7.70
C ASP A 172 14.25 17.26 6.32
N GLY A 173 13.17 17.23 5.54
CA GLY A 173 13.09 17.84 4.20
C GLY A 173 13.56 16.93 3.08
N LYS A 174 13.88 15.65 3.35
CA LYS A 174 14.27 14.65 2.36
C LYS A 174 13.26 13.50 2.37
N ASP A 175 13.02 12.90 1.21
CA ASP A 175 12.07 11.80 1.12
C ASP A 175 12.67 10.52 1.74
N ASP A 176 11.87 9.83 2.58
CA ASP A 176 12.13 8.51 3.14
C ASP A 176 11.44 7.44 2.28
N VAL A 177 11.76 6.16 2.52
CA VAL A 177 11.32 5.03 1.70
C VAL A 177 10.44 4.11 2.52
N VAL A 178 9.18 3.94 2.12
CA VAL A 178 8.19 3.07 2.79
C VAL A 178 7.79 1.92 1.89
N PHE A 179 7.77 0.69 2.42
CA PHE A 179 7.35 -0.50 1.68
C PHE A 179 6.87 -1.62 2.61
N GLY A 180 6.08 -2.53 2.05
CA GLY A 180 5.71 -3.78 2.69
C GLY A 180 6.54 -4.96 2.20
N SER A 181 6.61 -6.05 2.97
CA SER A 181 7.33 -7.26 2.60
C SER A 181 6.54 -8.52 2.94
N PHE A 182 6.88 -9.63 2.29
CA PHE A 182 6.31 -10.93 2.57
C PHE A 182 6.68 -11.51 3.94
N ASN A 183 7.61 -10.89 4.67
CA ASN A 183 7.91 -11.23 6.05
C ASN A 183 6.93 -10.60 7.07
N SER A 184 5.78 -10.13 6.60
CA SER A 184 4.71 -9.54 7.42
C SER A 184 5.09 -8.23 8.13
N ASN A 185 6.05 -7.50 7.58
CA ASN A 185 6.44 -6.20 8.13
C ASN A 185 6.27 -5.09 7.09
N VAL A 186 5.97 -3.92 7.62
CA VAL A 186 6.05 -2.63 6.91
C VAL A 186 7.31 -1.92 7.40
N TYR A 187 8.08 -1.41 6.48
CA TYR A 187 9.35 -0.72 6.71
C TYR A 187 9.23 0.74 6.34
N ALA A 188 9.88 1.60 7.11
CA ALA A 188 10.21 2.97 6.71
C ALA A 188 11.72 3.15 6.92
N LEU A 189 12.40 3.52 5.83
CA LEU A 189 13.86 3.70 5.82
C LEU A 189 14.19 5.16 5.52
N LYS A 190 15.25 5.65 6.17
CA LYS A 190 15.85 6.95 5.84
C LYS A 190 16.34 6.95 4.39
N GLY A 191 15.82 7.84 3.56
CA GLY A 191 16.14 7.87 2.13
C GLY A 191 17.63 8.03 1.84
N THR A 192 18.33 8.84 2.62
CA THR A 192 19.78 9.09 2.44
C THR A 192 20.66 7.89 2.75
N THR A 193 20.23 6.96 3.60
CA THR A 193 21.11 5.90 4.14
C THR A 193 20.57 4.48 4.02
N GLY A 194 19.29 4.31 3.75
CA GLY A 194 18.62 3.01 3.77
C GLY A 194 18.48 2.38 5.17
N LEU A 195 18.74 3.12 6.23
CA LEU A 195 18.58 2.63 7.61
C LEU A 195 17.13 2.80 8.08
N PRO A 196 16.58 1.86 8.88
CA PRO A 196 15.24 1.99 9.44
C PRO A 196 15.05 3.27 10.25
N LEU A 197 13.91 3.95 10.06
CA LEU A 197 13.48 5.08 10.88
C LEU A 197 13.12 4.61 12.30
N PRO A 198 13.21 5.48 13.31
CA PRO A 198 12.76 5.17 14.66
C PRO A 198 11.30 4.72 14.71
N GLY A 199 11.04 3.58 15.35
CA GLY A 199 9.70 2.98 15.43
C GLY A 199 9.39 1.97 14.32
N TRP A 200 10.24 1.80 13.33
CA TRP A 200 10.12 0.86 12.23
C TRP A 200 11.17 -0.27 12.31
N PRO A 201 10.92 -1.49 11.79
CA PRO A 201 9.72 -1.92 11.08
C PRO A 201 8.53 -2.24 12.00
N ILE A 202 7.32 -2.32 11.43
CA ILE A 202 6.09 -2.68 12.14
C ILE A 202 5.58 -4.01 11.61
N PHE A 203 5.31 -4.94 12.52
CA PHE A 203 4.72 -6.22 12.20
C PHE A 203 3.19 -6.08 12.04
N VAL A 204 2.68 -6.42 10.84
CA VAL A 204 1.26 -6.28 10.46
C VAL A 204 0.53 -7.62 10.37
N ARG A 205 1.13 -8.67 10.94
CA ARG A 205 0.59 -10.02 11.13
C ARG A 205 0.53 -10.91 9.90
N ASP A 206 0.55 -10.38 8.68
CA ASP A 206 0.56 -11.18 7.46
C ASP A 206 1.33 -10.50 6.33
N THR A 207 1.54 -11.25 5.24
CA THR A 207 2.26 -10.80 4.05
C THR A 207 1.67 -9.52 3.48
N VAL A 208 2.55 -8.66 2.97
CA VAL A 208 2.16 -7.37 2.41
C VAL A 208 2.42 -7.35 0.92
N TRP A 209 1.34 -7.51 0.13
CA TRP A 209 1.32 -7.31 -1.32
C TRP A 209 1.02 -5.86 -1.70
N SER A 210 0.22 -5.21 -0.87
CA SER A 210 -0.20 -3.83 -1.05
C SER A 210 1.00 -2.89 -1.09
N SER A 211 0.96 -1.91 -1.97
CA SER A 211 1.92 -0.80 -1.96
C SER A 211 1.40 0.32 -1.06
N PRO A 212 2.24 0.96 -0.24
CA PRO A 212 1.77 1.99 0.68
C PRO A 212 1.33 3.26 -0.04
N ALA A 213 0.31 3.95 0.48
CA ALA A 213 0.05 5.35 0.17
C ALA A 213 0.58 6.24 1.30
N LEU A 214 1.00 7.46 0.95
CA LEU A 214 1.49 8.46 1.88
C LEU A 214 0.66 9.74 1.74
N ALA A 215 -0.05 10.12 2.80
CA ALA A 215 -0.92 11.29 2.80
C ALA A 215 -0.95 11.95 4.18
N ASP A 216 -1.12 13.26 4.22
CA ASP A 216 -1.41 14.00 5.45
C ASP A 216 -2.90 13.86 5.77
N LEU A 217 -3.25 12.81 6.52
CA LEU A 217 -4.62 12.56 6.96
C LEU A 217 -5.01 13.41 8.16
N ALA A 218 -4.03 13.82 8.97
CA ALA A 218 -4.26 14.64 10.16
C ALA A 218 -4.45 16.12 9.82
N GLY A 219 -3.96 16.58 8.67
CA GLY A 219 -3.90 17.99 8.30
C GLY A 219 -2.85 18.77 9.10
N ASP A 220 -1.81 18.06 9.59
CA ASP A 220 -0.76 18.64 10.44
C ASP A 220 0.58 18.84 9.69
N GLY A 221 0.58 18.56 8.39
CA GLY A 221 1.72 18.67 7.51
C GLY A 221 2.66 17.46 7.53
N LYS A 222 2.32 16.39 8.27
CA LYS A 222 3.06 15.13 8.31
C LYS A 222 2.35 14.05 7.54
N LEU A 223 3.13 13.16 6.95
CA LEU A 223 2.57 12.05 6.18
C LEU A 223 2.25 10.87 7.10
N GLU A 224 1.07 10.32 6.93
CA GLU A 224 0.70 9.00 7.42
C GLU A 224 0.99 7.93 6.36
N VAL A 225 1.29 6.72 6.83
CA VAL A 225 1.51 5.52 6.01
C VAL A 225 0.25 4.69 6.00
N ILE A 226 -0.36 4.50 4.82
CA ILE A 226 -1.60 3.75 4.63
C ILE A 226 -1.28 2.50 3.81
N ILE A 227 -1.60 1.29 4.32
CA ILE A 227 -1.23 0.05 3.65
C ILE A 227 -2.19 -1.09 3.97
N GLY A 228 -2.49 -1.92 2.98
CA GLY A 228 -3.23 -3.17 3.15
C GLY A 228 -2.31 -4.32 3.54
N ALA A 229 -2.81 -5.26 4.36
CA ALA A 229 -2.15 -6.52 4.65
C ALA A 229 -3.07 -7.69 4.29
N ASP A 230 -2.48 -8.81 3.92
CA ASP A 230 -3.18 -10.05 3.65
C ASP A 230 -3.73 -10.65 4.95
N SER A 231 -4.41 -11.77 4.87
CA SER A 231 -5.24 -12.25 5.97
C SER A 231 -4.93 -13.70 6.33
N HIS A 232 -3.69 -14.09 6.35
CA HIS A 232 -3.38 -15.48 6.66
C HIS A 232 -2.93 -15.69 8.11
N LEU A 233 -3.55 -16.67 8.78
CA LEU A 233 -3.20 -17.11 10.13
C LEU A 233 -2.44 -18.44 10.04
N GLU A 234 -1.14 -18.44 9.78
CA GLU A 234 -0.30 -19.57 10.08
C GLU A 234 0.40 -19.37 11.42
N GLY A 235 -0.20 -19.95 12.47
CA GLY A 235 0.49 -20.25 13.73
C GLY A 235 0.51 -19.15 14.79
N ALA A 236 -0.24 -18.06 14.68
CA ALA A 236 -0.41 -17.11 15.77
C ALA A 236 -1.51 -17.53 16.74
N PRO A 237 -1.43 -17.20 18.04
CA PRO A 237 -2.55 -17.37 18.95
C PRO A 237 -3.74 -16.57 18.42
N VAL A 238 -4.81 -17.30 18.17
CA VAL A 238 -6.04 -16.86 17.53
C VAL A 238 -6.61 -15.67 18.29
N ASP A 239 -6.41 -14.44 17.77
CA ASP A 239 -7.46 -13.49 17.97
C ASP A 239 -8.55 -13.81 16.93
N THR A 240 -9.80 -13.75 17.32
CA THR A 240 -10.96 -14.27 16.61
C THR A 240 -11.34 -13.47 15.35
N LYS A 241 -10.44 -12.64 14.82
CA LYS A 241 -10.61 -11.84 13.60
C LYS A 241 -9.66 -12.35 12.52
N SER A 242 -10.12 -13.33 11.78
CA SER A 242 -9.52 -13.71 10.50
C SER A 242 -10.00 -12.74 9.41
N GLY A 243 -9.13 -11.93 8.86
CA GLY A 243 -9.44 -10.99 7.77
C GLY A 243 -8.26 -10.07 7.53
N GLY A 244 -8.09 -9.61 6.29
CA GLY A 244 -7.11 -8.60 5.95
C GLY A 244 -7.35 -7.30 6.69
N ALA A 245 -6.31 -6.54 6.93
CA ALA A 245 -6.37 -5.29 7.63
C ALA A 245 -5.84 -4.13 6.78
N LEU A 246 -6.56 -3.02 6.80
CA LEU A 246 -6.07 -1.73 6.35
C LEU A 246 -5.43 -1.04 7.56
N TRP A 247 -4.14 -0.86 7.50
CA TRP A 247 -3.36 -0.18 8.52
C TRP A 247 -3.12 1.28 8.14
N VAL A 248 -3.16 2.14 9.13
CA VAL A 248 -2.70 3.53 9.00
C VAL A 248 -1.76 3.83 10.17
N PHE A 249 -0.55 4.25 9.84
CA PHE A 249 0.48 4.58 10.82
C PHE A 249 0.89 6.03 10.71
N ARG A 250 1.21 6.63 11.85
CA ARG A 250 1.94 7.89 11.88
C ARG A 250 3.40 7.69 11.50
N ALA A 251 4.09 8.74 11.17
CA ALA A 251 5.50 8.72 10.81
C ALA A 251 6.41 7.98 11.83
N ASN A 252 6.08 8.02 13.10
CA ASN A 252 6.81 7.34 14.17
C ASN A 252 6.43 5.86 14.36
N GLY A 253 5.62 5.30 13.46
CA GLY A 253 5.18 3.90 13.50
C GLY A 253 4.01 3.62 14.44
N SER A 254 3.49 4.59 15.19
CA SER A 254 2.30 4.38 16.00
C SER A 254 1.03 4.33 15.15
N ASN A 255 0.04 3.53 15.56
CA ASN A 255 -1.24 3.46 14.86
C ASN A 255 -1.92 4.84 14.81
N PHE A 256 -2.50 5.13 13.65
CA PHE A 256 -3.34 6.31 13.48
C PHE A 256 -4.73 6.06 14.10
N PRO A 257 -5.37 7.05 14.74
CA PRO A 257 -6.70 6.88 15.35
C PRO A 257 -7.74 6.36 14.34
N GLY A 258 -8.54 5.39 14.76
CA GLY A 258 -9.55 4.76 13.92
C GLY A 258 -9.06 3.55 13.13
N PHE A 259 -7.76 3.25 13.13
CA PHE A 259 -7.16 2.12 12.41
C PHE A 259 -6.39 1.18 13.35
N PRO A 260 -6.21 -0.12 12.96
CA PRO A 260 -6.56 -0.73 11.67
C PRO A 260 -8.06 -0.97 11.48
N GLN A 261 -8.51 -0.97 10.21
CA GLN A 261 -9.82 -1.44 9.81
C GLN A 261 -9.71 -2.84 9.21
N PHE A 262 -10.62 -3.74 9.60
CA PHE A 262 -10.60 -5.14 9.16
C PHE A 262 -11.66 -5.39 8.09
N ALA A 263 -11.30 -6.22 7.11
CA ALA A 263 -12.27 -6.73 6.15
C ALA A 263 -13.37 -7.52 6.88
N PRO A 264 -14.63 -7.49 6.42
CA PRO A 264 -15.71 -8.25 7.03
C PRO A 264 -15.39 -9.74 7.10
N THR A 265 -15.52 -10.33 8.29
CA THR A 265 -15.31 -11.77 8.51
C THR A 265 -16.61 -12.51 8.31
N SER A 266 -16.80 -13.28 7.24
CA SER A 266 -17.82 -14.33 7.12
C SER A 266 -17.66 -15.13 5.85
N PRO A 267 -17.78 -16.37 5.87
CA PRO A 267 -17.03 -17.45 6.52
C PRO A 267 -15.63 -17.65 5.94
N GLU A 268 -15.14 -16.73 5.13
CA GLU A 268 -13.90 -16.83 4.35
C GLU A 268 -12.96 -15.64 4.64
N ILE A 269 -11.70 -15.95 4.59
CA ILE A 269 -10.58 -15.02 4.85
C ILE A 269 -10.40 -14.12 3.63
N VAL A 270 -10.48 -12.80 3.82
CA VAL A 270 -10.39 -11.79 2.75
C VAL A 270 -9.22 -10.86 3.04
N GLY A 271 -8.28 -10.74 2.09
CA GLY A 271 -7.11 -9.88 2.19
C GLY A 271 -7.28 -8.50 1.53
N PHE A 272 -6.46 -7.53 1.91
CA PHE A 272 -6.26 -6.28 1.20
C PHE A 272 -4.98 -6.35 0.37
N GLN A 273 -5.05 -7.02 -0.80
CA GLN A 273 -3.92 -7.10 -1.75
C GLN A 273 -3.86 -5.89 -2.69
N SER A 274 -4.98 -5.22 -2.90
CA SER A 274 -5.05 -3.92 -3.59
C SER A 274 -4.23 -2.88 -2.83
N SER A 275 -3.70 -1.89 -3.53
CA SER A 275 -3.03 -0.76 -2.90
C SER A 275 -4.02 0.38 -2.65
N PRO A 276 -3.93 1.11 -1.55
CA PRO A 276 -4.84 2.20 -1.24
C PRO A 276 -4.66 3.39 -2.18
N ALA A 277 -5.75 4.07 -2.47
CA ALA A 277 -5.79 5.39 -3.09
C ALA A 277 -6.42 6.39 -2.12
N VAL A 278 -5.85 7.59 -2.03
CA VAL A 278 -6.25 8.61 -1.05
C VAL A 278 -6.61 9.91 -1.76
N GLY A 279 -7.76 10.47 -1.44
CA GLY A 279 -8.24 11.74 -2.02
C GLY A 279 -9.65 12.08 -1.56
N ASP A 280 -10.06 13.31 -1.76
CA ASP A 280 -11.37 13.83 -1.41
C ASP A 280 -12.42 13.30 -2.40
N ILE A 281 -13.11 12.20 -2.04
CA ILE A 281 -14.10 11.57 -2.92
C ILE A 281 -15.52 12.04 -2.63
N ASP A 282 -15.81 12.60 -1.47
CA ASP A 282 -17.16 13.07 -1.13
C ASP A 282 -17.32 14.59 -1.20
N GLY A 283 -16.23 15.32 -1.47
CA GLY A 283 -16.22 16.76 -1.71
C GLY A 283 -16.27 17.59 -0.43
N ASP A 284 -15.95 17.01 0.73
CA ASP A 284 -15.94 17.73 2.01
C ASP A 284 -14.62 18.48 2.26
N GLY A 285 -13.64 18.33 1.35
CA GLY A 285 -12.32 18.94 1.41
C GLY A 285 -11.32 18.14 2.23
N CYS A 286 -11.66 16.92 2.67
CA CYS A 286 -10.79 16.01 3.41
C CYS A 286 -10.54 14.73 2.62
N PRO A 287 -9.39 14.07 2.79
CA PRO A 287 -9.12 12.87 2.02
C PRO A 287 -9.77 11.63 2.65
N GLU A 288 -10.36 10.79 1.81
CA GLU A 288 -10.79 9.43 2.11
C GLU A 288 -9.76 8.43 1.62
N ILE A 289 -9.81 7.23 2.20
CA ILE A 289 -8.99 6.08 1.85
C ILE A 289 -9.86 5.05 1.12
N VAL A 290 -9.51 4.75 -0.13
CA VAL A 290 -10.20 3.77 -0.97
C VAL A 290 -9.29 2.57 -1.20
N ILE A 291 -9.80 1.35 -0.95
CA ILE A 291 -9.04 0.11 -1.16
C ILE A 291 -9.99 -1.07 -1.46
N GLY A 292 -9.56 -1.95 -2.35
CA GLY A 292 -10.30 -3.15 -2.71
C GLY A 292 -9.90 -4.36 -1.89
N THR A 293 -10.88 -5.24 -1.63
CA THR A 293 -10.64 -6.56 -1.06
C THR A 293 -10.60 -7.61 -2.16
N GLY A 294 -9.74 -8.61 -1.98
CA GLY A 294 -9.66 -9.72 -2.91
C GLY A 294 -8.73 -10.81 -2.41
N GLN A 295 -9.15 -12.04 -2.60
CA GLN A 295 -8.28 -13.20 -2.58
C GLN A 295 -8.87 -14.25 -3.51
N SER A 296 -8.04 -14.93 -4.27
CA SER A 296 -8.43 -15.79 -5.38
C SER A 296 -9.31 -17.00 -5.03
N SER A 297 -9.58 -17.27 -3.76
CA SER A 297 -10.38 -18.41 -3.30
C SER A 297 -11.73 -18.06 -2.67
N SER A 298 -12.05 -16.76 -2.48
CA SER A 298 -13.20 -16.34 -1.70
C SER A 298 -14.27 -15.63 -2.53
N ALA A 299 -15.52 -16.08 -2.42
CA ALA A 299 -16.67 -15.39 -2.98
C ALA A 299 -17.02 -14.09 -2.23
N ALA A 300 -16.51 -13.91 -1.00
CA ALA A 300 -16.79 -12.76 -0.15
C ALA A 300 -15.88 -11.54 -0.42
N GLY A 301 -14.73 -11.72 -1.08
CA GLY A 301 -13.72 -10.68 -1.30
C GLY A 301 -13.98 -9.74 -2.48
N LYS A 302 -15.24 -9.35 -2.73
CA LYS A 302 -15.62 -8.53 -3.88
C LYS A 302 -16.04 -7.12 -3.49
N LEU A 303 -15.41 -6.57 -2.46
CA LEU A 303 -15.78 -5.27 -1.93
C LEU A 303 -14.72 -4.22 -2.24
N LEU A 304 -15.17 -3.05 -2.61
CA LEU A 304 -14.38 -1.84 -2.64
C LEU A 304 -14.85 -0.95 -1.50
N HIS A 305 -13.94 -0.64 -0.60
CA HIS A 305 -14.20 0.14 0.59
C HIS A 305 -13.76 1.58 0.43
N ALA A 306 -14.44 2.49 1.12
CA ALA A 306 -13.99 3.85 1.34
C ALA A 306 -14.21 4.23 2.81
N TRP A 307 -13.17 4.75 3.44
CA TRP A 307 -13.20 5.23 4.83
C TRP A 307 -12.77 6.67 4.90
N HIS A 308 -13.48 7.42 5.73
CA HIS A 308 -12.96 8.68 6.22
C HIS A 308 -11.68 8.43 7.06
N ARG A 309 -10.88 9.46 7.19
CA ARG A 309 -9.64 9.46 7.95
C ARG A 309 -9.79 9.09 9.43
N ASP A 310 -11.00 9.13 10.01
CA ASP A 310 -11.28 8.69 11.39
C ASP A 310 -11.65 7.20 11.48
N GLY A 311 -11.60 6.46 10.37
CA GLY A 311 -11.92 5.04 10.26
C GLY A 311 -13.43 4.75 10.15
N THR A 312 -14.28 5.77 10.02
CA THR A 312 -15.70 5.57 9.70
C THR A 312 -15.90 5.36 8.20
N LEU A 313 -16.88 4.52 7.84
CA LEU A 313 -17.19 4.29 6.42
C LEU A 313 -17.82 5.52 5.79
N VAL A 314 -17.41 5.84 4.57
CA VAL A 314 -18.07 6.84 3.73
C VAL A 314 -19.51 6.39 3.40
N ALA A 315 -20.43 7.31 3.38
CA ALA A 315 -21.84 7.01 3.10
C ALA A 315 -22.00 6.36 1.71
N GLY A 316 -22.68 5.20 1.66
CA GLY A 316 -22.85 4.41 0.43
C GLY A 316 -21.76 3.37 0.16
N TRP A 317 -20.71 3.31 0.99
CA TRP A 317 -19.66 2.30 0.93
C TRP A 317 -19.78 1.26 2.06
N PRO A 318 -19.23 0.01 1.90
CA PRO A 318 -18.54 -0.48 0.71
C PRO A 318 -19.48 -0.80 -0.46
N VAL A 319 -18.95 -0.75 -1.69
CA VAL A 319 -19.65 -1.19 -2.89
C VAL A 319 -19.23 -2.60 -3.30
N THR A 320 -20.13 -3.35 -3.95
CA THR A 320 -19.86 -4.73 -4.38
C THR A 320 -19.48 -4.77 -5.85
N LEU A 321 -18.35 -5.40 -6.17
CA LEU A 321 -17.88 -5.67 -7.53
C LEU A 321 -18.41 -7.00 -8.06
N GLY A 322 -18.24 -7.29 -9.34
CA GLY A 322 -18.56 -8.59 -9.93
C GLY A 322 -17.53 -9.68 -9.63
N GLY A 323 -16.26 -9.28 -9.48
CA GLY A 323 -15.10 -10.07 -9.13
C GLY A 323 -14.31 -9.46 -7.99
N HIS A 324 -13.16 -10.06 -7.67
CA HIS A 324 -12.24 -9.51 -6.68
C HIS A 324 -11.59 -8.23 -7.23
N ALA A 325 -11.24 -7.31 -6.35
CA ALA A 325 -10.49 -6.11 -6.71
C ALA A 325 -9.03 -6.50 -7.03
N ALA A 326 -8.81 -6.90 -8.30
CA ALA A 326 -7.50 -7.38 -8.76
C ALA A 326 -6.50 -6.25 -8.98
N SER A 327 -6.98 -5.01 -9.06
CA SER A 327 -6.16 -3.82 -9.26
C SER A 327 -6.27 -2.85 -8.08
N SER A 328 -5.41 -1.84 -8.08
CA SER A 328 -5.52 -0.71 -7.18
C SER A 328 -6.43 0.36 -7.77
N PRO A 329 -7.24 1.08 -6.97
CA PRO A 329 -8.08 2.15 -7.46
C PRO A 329 -7.27 3.35 -7.94
N ALA A 330 -7.81 4.09 -8.90
CA ALA A 330 -7.35 5.40 -9.33
C ALA A 330 -8.43 6.44 -9.02
N LEU A 331 -8.02 7.63 -8.61
CA LEU A 331 -8.90 8.73 -8.28
C LEU A 331 -8.75 9.88 -9.29
N GLY A 332 -9.85 10.43 -9.73
CA GLY A 332 -9.82 11.60 -10.61
C GLY A 332 -11.20 12.16 -10.86
N ASN A 333 -11.28 13.46 -11.10
CA ASN A 333 -12.53 14.13 -11.42
C ASN A 333 -12.97 13.76 -12.85
N LEU A 334 -14.00 12.93 -12.96
CA LEU A 334 -14.57 12.48 -14.23
C LEU A 334 -15.76 13.35 -14.66
N ASP A 335 -16.31 14.17 -13.78
CA ASP A 335 -17.41 15.08 -14.10
C ASP A 335 -17.03 16.54 -13.83
N THR A 336 -17.90 17.36 -13.33
CA THR A 336 -17.63 18.80 -13.13
C THR A 336 -17.79 19.24 -11.68
N ASP A 337 -18.07 18.32 -10.77
CA ASP A 337 -18.11 18.63 -9.35
C ASP A 337 -16.69 18.60 -8.73
N ALA A 338 -16.55 18.89 -7.44
CA ALA A 338 -15.25 18.95 -6.78
C ALA A 338 -14.78 17.60 -6.26
N ALA A 339 -15.70 16.67 -6.08
CA ALA A 339 -15.42 15.32 -5.58
C ALA A 339 -14.66 14.50 -6.63
N LEU A 340 -13.83 13.56 -6.15
CA LEU A 340 -13.11 12.66 -7.05
C LEU A 340 -13.94 11.38 -7.26
N GLU A 341 -13.97 10.90 -8.50
CA GLU A 341 -14.51 9.59 -8.81
C GLU A 341 -13.44 8.51 -8.60
N VAL A 342 -13.95 7.31 -8.30
CA VAL A 342 -13.15 6.11 -8.05
C VAL A 342 -13.25 5.17 -9.25
N VAL A 343 -12.12 4.82 -9.84
CA VAL A 343 -12.04 3.89 -10.99
C VAL A 343 -11.24 2.66 -10.58
N ILE A 344 -11.76 1.45 -10.88
CA ILE A 344 -11.11 0.19 -10.53
C ILE A 344 -11.46 -0.92 -11.52
N THR A 345 -10.57 -1.92 -11.66
CA THR A 345 -10.84 -3.17 -12.39
C THR A 345 -10.98 -4.36 -11.44
N ASP A 346 -11.79 -5.35 -11.83
CA ASP A 346 -11.91 -6.62 -11.11
C ASP A 346 -11.29 -7.79 -11.91
N ASP A 347 -11.11 -8.94 -11.25
CA ASP A 347 -10.55 -10.16 -11.86
C ASP A 347 -11.47 -10.85 -12.89
N THR A 348 -12.71 -10.37 -13.05
CA THR A 348 -13.63 -10.77 -14.11
C THR A 348 -13.57 -9.85 -15.32
N ALA A 349 -12.57 -8.97 -15.37
CA ALA A 349 -12.29 -8.02 -16.44
C ALA A 349 -13.31 -6.90 -16.62
N PHE A 350 -14.07 -6.55 -15.59
CA PHE A 350 -14.86 -5.34 -15.60
C PHE A 350 -14.08 -4.14 -15.08
N LEU A 351 -14.27 -3.02 -15.75
CA LEU A 351 -13.88 -1.69 -15.30
C LEU A 351 -15.11 -1.00 -14.73
N TYR A 352 -14.95 -0.40 -13.57
CA TYR A 352 -15.98 0.35 -12.87
C TYR A 352 -15.56 1.78 -12.66
N ALA A 353 -16.53 2.67 -12.62
CA ALA A 353 -16.38 3.99 -12.04
C ALA A 353 -17.54 4.26 -11.07
N PHE A 354 -17.21 4.86 -9.93
CA PHE A 354 -18.14 5.20 -8.86
C PHE A 354 -17.98 6.67 -8.47
N LYS A 355 -19.09 7.31 -8.09
CA LYS A 355 -19.09 8.59 -7.39
C LYS A 355 -18.68 8.39 -5.92
N GLY A 356 -18.26 9.45 -5.25
CA GLY A 356 -17.89 9.41 -3.85
C GLY A 356 -18.97 8.87 -2.91
N ASN A 357 -20.23 8.98 -3.25
CA ASN A 357 -21.34 8.37 -2.50
C ASN A 357 -21.59 6.88 -2.83
N GLY A 358 -20.67 6.21 -3.53
CA GLY A 358 -20.79 4.80 -3.91
C GLY A 358 -21.71 4.51 -5.09
N SER A 359 -22.37 5.52 -5.68
CA SER A 359 -23.22 5.27 -6.85
C SER A 359 -22.39 4.96 -8.09
N GLN A 360 -22.73 3.88 -8.80
CA GLN A 360 -22.01 3.44 -9.98
C GLN A 360 -22.30 4.37 -11.18
N ILE A 361 -21.23 4.91 -11.79
CA ILE A 361 -21.33 5.68 -13.03
C ILE A 361 -21.42 4.74 -14.22
N PHE A 362 -20.50 3.78 -14.29
CA PHE A 362 -20.54 2.72 -15.30
C PHE A 362 -19.91 1.42 -14.80
N LYS A 363 -20.24 0.33 -15.50
CA LYS A 363 -19.60 -0.98 -15.43
C LYS A 363 -19.48 -1.49 -16.85
N VAL A 364 -18.25 -1.66 -17.34
CA VAL A 364 -18.01 -2.08 -18.72
C VAL A 364 -16.93 -3.15 -18.77
N LYS A 365 -17.00 -4.02 -19.79
CA LYS A 365 -15.86 -4.85 -20.20
C LYS A 365 -15.16 -4.14 -21.36
N PRO A 366 -13.94 -3.63 -21.17
CA PRO A 366 -13.16 -3.10 -22.26
C PRO A 366 -13.00 -4.18 -23.35
N LYS A 367 -13.00 -3.74 -24.60
CA LYS A 367 -12.83 -4.65 -25.74
C LYS A 367 -11.45 -4.47 -26.34
N SER A 368 -10.82 -5.58 -26.69
CA SER A 368 -9.57 -5.58 -27.47
C SER A 368 -9.79 -5.02 -28.88
N ALA A 369 -8.71 -4.68 -29.57
CA ALA A 369 -8.74 -4.20 -30.96
C ALA A 369 -9.47 -5.16 -31.92
N GLY A 370 -9.51 -6.45 -31.62
CA GLY A 370 -10.26 -7.48 -32.35
C GLY A 370 -11.74 -7.59 -32.01
N GLY A 371 -12.27 -6.76 -31.09
CA GLY A 371 -13.68 -6.77 -30.66
C GLY A 371 -14.02 -7.85 -29.64
N ALA A 372 -13.09 -8.70 -29.24
CA ALA A 372 -13.26 -9.65 -28.15
C ALA A 372 -13.22 -8.92 -26.79
N ASP A 373 -13.80 -9.53 -25.73
CA ASP A 373 -13.68 -8.99 -24.39
C ASP A 373 -12.20 -9.04 -23.96
N ALA A 374 -11.65 -7.89 -23.59
CA ALA A 374 -10.29 -7.82 -23.03
C ALA A 374 -10.31 -8.42 -21.61
N VAL A 375 -9.29 -9.20 -21.27
CA VAL A 375 -9.06 -9.59 -19.87
C VAL A 375 -8.27 -8.46 -19.23
N VAL A 376 -8.95 -7.55 -18.56
CA VAL A 376 -8.34 -6.38 -17.93
C VAL A 376 -8.06 -6.70 -16.47
N ILE A 377 -6.79 -6.67 -16.08
CA ILE A 377 -6.33 -6.82 -14.70
C ILE A 377 -5.34 -5.73 -14.29
N GLY A 378 -5.03 -4.79 -15.20
CA GLY A 378 -4.14 -3.67 -14.93
C GLY A 378 -4.83 -2.55 -14.15
N GLU A 379 -4.04 -1.80 -13.40
CA GLU A 379 -4.53 -0.62 -12.72
C GLU A 379 -4.94 0.46 -13.72
N PRO A 380 -6.08 1.14 -13.47
CA PRO A 380 -6.51 2.24 -14.30
C PRO A 380 -5.59 3.46 -14.13
N THR A 381 -5.45 4.21 -15.21
CA THR A 381 -4.77 5.50 -15.26
C THR A 381 -5.79 6.54 -15.71
N ILE A 382 -5.80 7.72 -15.13
CA ILE A 382 -6.71 8.81 -15.49
C ILE A 382 -5.90 10.00 -15.97
N ALA A 383 -6.14 10.43 -17.21
CA ALA A 383 -5.46 11.53 -17.83
C ALA A 383 -6.37 12.29 -18.78
N GLN A 384 -6.18 13.59 -18.91
CA GLN A 384 -6.88 14.37 -19.93
C GLN A 384 -6.13 14.21 -21.26
N ILE A 385 -6.65 13.37 -22.13
CA ILE A 385 -6.14 13.14 -23.48
C ILE A 385 -7.02 13.88 -24.47
N GLY A 386 -6.45 14.86 -25.20
CA GLY A 386 -7.19 15.73 -26.13
C GLY A 386 -7.96 16.83 -25.42
N ALA A 387 -8.66 17.65 -26.19
CA ALA A 387 -9.06 19.00 -25.78
C ALA A 387 -10.08 19.12 -24.64
N ASN A 388 -10.83 18.06 -24.23
CA ASN A 388 -11.96 18.30 -23.31
C ASN A 388 -12.45 17.13 -22.45
N ASN A 389 -11.79 16.00 -22.36
CA ASN A 389 -12.34 14.88 -21.60
C ASN A 389 -11.29 14.11 -20.82
N PRO A 390 -11.49 13.88 -19.51
CA PRO A 390 -10.70 12.87 -18.80
C PRO A 390 -10.92 11.52 -19.49
N ALA A 391 -9.82 10.84 -19.79
CA ALA A 391 -9.76 9.52 -20.36
C ALA A 391 -9.27 8.54 -19.30
N ILE A 392 -9.80 7.32 -19.36
CA ILE A 392 -9.41 6.21 -18.48
C ILE A 392 -8.66 5.20 -19.35
N LEU A 393 -7.41 4.92 -18.98
CA LEU A 393 -6.56 3.95 -19.66
C LEU A 393 -6.44 2.71 -18.78
N VAL A 394 -6.60 1.56 -19.40
CA VAL A 394 -6.42 0.26 -18.73
C VAL A 394 -5.58 -0.67 -19.59
N GLY A 395 -4.60 -1.33 -18.98
CA GLY A 395 -3.85 -2.42 -19.59
C GLY A 395 -4.50 -3.77 -19.28
N GLY A 396 -4.28 -4.77 -20.12
CA GLY A 396 -4.90 -6.07 -19.93
C GLY A 396 -4.07 -7.24 -20.44
N VAL A 397 -4.46 -8.45 -20.01
CA VAL A 397 -3.92 -9.72 -20.51
C VAL A 397 -4.29 -9.94 -21.99
N GLY A 398 -5.20 -9.14 -22.53
CA GLY A 398 -5.59 -9.16 -23.93
C GLY A 398 -4.66 -8.40 -24.87
N PHE A 399 -3.43 -8.07 -24.44
CA PHE A 399 -2.37 -7.45 -25.23
C PHE A 399 -2.57 -5.98 -25.60
N ASP A 400 -3.55 -5.31 -25.00
CA ASP A 400 -3.96 -3.97 -25.39
C ASP A 400 -3.92 -2.99 -24.22
N VAL A 401 -3.63 -1.72 -24.51
CA VAL A 401 -4.02 -0.59 -23.66
C VAL A 401 -5.29 0.01 -24.24
N THR A 402 -6.38 -0.09 -23.51
CA THR A 402 -7.68 0.44 -23.95
C THR A 402 -7.89 1.82 -23.33
N ILE A 403 -8.39 2.77 -24.15
CA ILE A 403 -8.72 4.12 -23.72
C ILE A 403 -10.22 4.32 -23.76
N LEU A 404 -10.79 4.72 -22.64
CA LEU A 404 -12.21 4.92 -22.45
C LEU A 404 -12.50 6.36 -22.03
N SER A 405 -13.66 6.85 -22.40
CA SER A 405 -14.19 8.13 -21.91
C SER A 405 -14.62 8.02 -20.45
N LYS A 406 -14.87 9.15 -19.83
CA LYS A 406 -15.47 9.26 -18.49
C LYS A 406 -16.80 8.52 -18.29
N THR A 407 -17.46 8.11 -19.38
CA THR A 407 -18.70 7.32 -19.35
C THR A 407 -18.47 5.84 -19.67
N GLY A 408 -17.22 5.39 -19.74
CA GLY A 408 -16.86 4.00 -20.03
C GLY A 408 -17.01 3.60 -21.50
N THR A 409 -17.23 4.56 -22.41
CA THR A 409 -17.26 4.26 -23.85
C THR A 409 -15.87 4.37 -24.44
N PRO A 410 -15.44 3.46 -25.34
CA PRO A 410 -14.18 3.60 -26.04
C PRO A 410 -14.11 4.95 -26.74
N ILE A 411 -13.00 5.67 -26.55
CA ILE A 411 -12.77 6.92 -27.26
C ILE A 411 -12.47 6.58 -28.71
N SER A 412 -13.38 6.98 -29.61
CA SER A 412 -13.14 6.88 -31.05
C SER A 412 -12.19 7.99 -31.48
N ASP A 413 -11.22 7.61 -32.31
CA ASP A 413 -10.25 8.47 -32.94
C ASP A 413 -10.88 9.67 -33.68
N ASP A 414 -10.17 10.79 -33.71
CA ASP A 414 -10.49 12.01 -34.47
C ASP A 414 -10.29 11.83 -36.00
N GLY A 415 -10.15 10.59 -36.49
CA GLY A 415 -9.94 10.25 -37.89
C GLY A 415 -8.46 10.20 -38.32
N THR A 416 -7.53 10.52 -37.43
CA THR A 416 -6.09 10.46 -37.73
C THR A 416 -5.45 9.11 -37.39
N HIS A 417 -6.13 8.27 -36.58
CA HIS A 417 -5.58 7.04 -36.01
C HIS A 417 -6.42 5.79 -36.33
N GLY A 418 -7.27 5.80 -37.37
CA GLY A 418 -7.98 4.62 -37.85
C GLY A 418 -9.17 4.14 -37.02
N GLY A 419 -9.73 4.97 -36.13
CA GLY A 419 -11.05 4.77 -35.53
C GLY A 419 -11.12 4.01 -34.22
N LYS A 420 -9.98 3.68 -33.55
CA LYS A 420 -9.95 3.10 -32.20
C LYS A 420 -8.59 3.36 -31.54
N LEU A 421 -8.62 4.08 -30.41
CA LEU A 421 -7.43 4.23 -29.56
C LEU A 421 -7.29 2.97 -28.68
N THR A 422 -6.92 1.87 -29.31
CA THR A 422 -6.48 0.66 -28.61
C THR A 422 -5.07 0.39 -29.10
N TYR A 423 -4.13 0.45 -28.18
CA TYR A 423 -2.72 0.25 -28.47
C TYR A 423 -2.35 -1.19 -28.18
N THR A 424 -1.92 -1.93 -29.21
CA THR A 424 -1.55 -3.35 -29.09
C THR A 424 -0.06 -3.49 -28.86
N THR A 425 0.31 -4.17 -27.78
CA THR A 425 1.70 -4.48 -27.45
C THR A 425 2.10 -5.88 -27.89
N GLY A 426 1.14 -6.73 -28.25
CA GLY A 426 1.39 -8.15 -28.52
C GLY A 426 1.55 -9.02 -27.25
N HIS A 427 1.61 -8.40 -26.06
CA HIS A 427 1.82 -9.08 -24.78
C HIS A 427 1.06 -8.38 -23.62
N PRO A 428 0.82 -9.10 -22.49
CA PRO A 428 0.10 -8.54 -21.36
C PRO A 428 0.74 -7.26 -20.81
N VAL A 429 -0.09 -6.27 -20.46
CA VAL A 429 0.31 -4.99 -19.89
C VAL A 429 -0.21 -4.89 -18.47
N ALA A 430 0.67 -4.71 -17.49
CA ALA A 430 0.29 -4.58 -16.08
C ALA A 430 -0.36 -3.22 -15.76
N GLY A 431 -0.04 -2.18 -16.54
CA GLY A 431 -0.57 -0.83 -16.42
C GLY A 431 0.10 0.10 -17.42
N ALA A 432 -0.52 1.24 -17.69
CA ALA A 432 0.02 2.27 -18.55
C ALA A 432 0.35 3.53 -17.75
N ALA A 433 1.30 4.33 -18.23
CA ALA A 433 1.57 5.68 -17.77
C ALA A 433 1.25 6.69 -18.88
N VAL A 434 0.91 7.90 -18.50
CA VAL A 434 0.71 9.04 -19.42
C VAL A 434 1.58 10.18 -18.97
N ALA A 435 2.39 10.71 -19.87
CA ALA A 435 3.27 11.83 -19.57
C ALA A 435 3.59 12.64 -20.83
N ASP A 436 3.95 13.88 -20.63
CA ASP A 436 4.72 14.64 -21.64
C ASP A 436 6.18 14.17 -21.55
N LEU A 437 6.49 13.13 -22.33
CA LEU A 437 7.80 12.47 -22.32
C LEU A 437 8.87 13.36 -22.94
N ASP A 438 8.50 14.14 -23.95
CA ASP A 438 9.42 15.00 -24.69
C ASP A 438 9.61 16.40 -24.08
N GLY A 439 8.80 16.78 -23.09
CA GLY A 439 8.79 18.13 -22.53
C GLY A 439 8.28 19.20 -23.51
N ASN A 440 7.47 18.81 -24.51
CA ASN A 440 7.03 19.68 -25.60
C ASN A 440 5.54 20.04 -25.53
N GLY A 441 4.85 19.65 -24.46
CA GLY A 441 3.41 19.88 -24.27
C GLY A 441 2.50 18.86 -24.94
N ASN A 442 3.04 17.77 -25.50
CA ASN A 442 2.25 16.66 -26.02
C ASN A 442 2.38 15.44 -25.12
N LEU A 443 1.26 14.76 -24.88
CA LEU A 443 1.24 13.56 -24.07
C LEU A 443 1.58 12.32 -24.88
N GLN A 444 2.27 11.39 -24.23
CA GLN A 444 2.51 10.05 -24.69
C GLN A 444 1.87 9.06 -23.70
N VAL A 445 1.37 7.94 -24.24
CA VAL A 445 0.99 6.74 -23.48
C VAL A 445 2.16 5.78 -23.49
N ILE A 446 2.60 5.37 -22.33
CA ILE A 446 3.75 4.51 -22.12
C ILE A 446 3.27 3.19 -21.49
N ALA A 447 3.64 2.05 -22.09
CA ALA A 447 3.34 0.75 -21.52
C ALA A 447 4.59 -0.12 -21.55
N ALA A 448 4.77 -0.92 -20.49
CA ALA A 448 5.73 -2.00 -20.46
C ALA A 448 4.97 -3.32 -20.54
N SER A 449 5.39 -4.20 -21.44
CA SER A 449 4.75 -5.49 -21.62
C SER A 449 5.74 -6.64 -21.55
N GLY A 450 5.28 -7.78 -21.02
CA GLY A 450 6.09 -8.97 -20.86
C GLY A 450 5.30 -10.25 -21.10
N SER A 451 5.96 -11.30 -21.60
CA SER A 451 5.35 -12.59 -21.86
C SER A 451 5.33 -13.49 -20.63
N SER A 452 4.21 -14.16 -20.38
CA SER A 452 4.11 -15.24 -19.38
C SER A 452 4.42 -16.62 -19.94
N ALA A 453 4.64 -16.75 -21.26
CA ALA A 453 4.84 -18.04 -21.91
C ALA A 453 5.72 -17.91 -23.16
N GLY A 454 7.00 -18.18 -23.03
CA GLY A 454 7.86 -18.85 -24.02
C GLY A 454 7.97 -18.35 -25.47
N SER A 455 7.38 -17.21 -25.86
CA SER A 455 7.60 -16.63 -27.18
C SER A 455 8.46 -15.36 -27.06
N GLU A 456 9.67 -15.45 -27.58
CA GLU A 456 10.77 -14.49 -27.38
C GLU A 456 10.60 -13.13 -28.08
N ALA A 457 9.48 -12.88 -28.78
CA ALA A 457 9.55 -11.90 -29.85
C ALA A 457 9.36 -10.45 -29.43
N ASP A 458 8.65 -10.13 -28.33
CA ASP A 458 8.10 -8.77 -28.19
C ASP A 458 8.04 -8.20 -26.77
N LEU A 459 9.05 -8.48 -25.94
CA LEU A 459 9.17 -7.84 -24.64
C LEU A 459 9.73 -6.44 -24.79
N GLY A 460 9.00 -5.44 -24.34
CA GLY A 460 9.48 -4.12 -24.59
C GLY A 460 8.71 -2.99 -23.90
N VAL A 461 9.27 -1.81 -24.11
CA VAL A 461 8.63 -0.56 -23.78
C VAL A 461 8.03 0.02 -25.05
N TYR A 462 6.76 0.36 -24.97
CA TYR A 462 5.96 0.90 -26.06
C TYR A 462 5.54 2.32 -25.71
N VAL A 463 5.67 3.24 -26.68
CA VAL A 463 5.29 4.64 -26.52
C VAL A 463 4.49 5.11 -27.72
N TRP A 464 3.33 5.72 -27.48
CA TRP A 464 2.43 6.26 -28.49
C TRP A 464 2.13 7.73 -28.21
N ASN A 465 2.09 8.54 -29.25
CA ASN A 465 1.68 9.93 -29.14
C ASN A 465 0.16 10.03 -28.92
N ALA A 466 -0.27 10.74 -27.90
CA ALA A 466 -1.67 10.85 -27.47
C ALA A 466 -2.28 12.25 -27.65
N GLY A 467 -1.51 13.23 -28.13
CA GLY A 467 -1.98 14.59 -28.40
C GLY A 467 -1.60 15.60 -27.33
N VAL A 468 -2.28 16.76 -27.34
CA VAL A 468 -1.94 17.92 -26.50
C VAL A 468 -2.18 17.63 -25.03
N ALA A 469 -1.27 18.11 -24.18
CA ALA A 469 -1.31 17.93 -22.74
C ALA A 469 -2.56 18.54 -22.08
N GLY A 470 -3.11 17.82 -21.14
CA GLY A 470 -4.17 18.25 -20.23
C GLY A 470 -3.84 17.86 -18.79
N ALA A 471 -4.81 17.93 -17.89
CA ALA A 471 -4.63 17.53 -16.51
C ALA A 471 -4.28 16.03 -16.38
N LEU A 472 -3.42 15.71 -15.45
CA LEU A 472 -2.95 14.35 -15.16
C LEU A 472 -3.30 13.97 -13.70
N PRO A 473 -4.57 13.72 -13.37
CA PRO A 473 -4.98 13.44 -11.99
C PRO A 473 -4.41 12.14 -11.45
N TRP A 474 -4.32 11.09 -12.29
CA TRP A 474 -3.74 9.79 -11.92
C TRP A 474 -2.96 9.19 -13.09
N PRO A 475 -1.81 9.83 -13.49
CA PRO A 475 -1.16 9.54 -14.77
C PRO A 475 -0.35 8.24 -14.79
N GLN A 476 -0.10 7.63 -13.67
CA GLN A 476 0.63 6.38 -13.52
C GLN A 476 0.27 5.66 -12.23
N PHE A 477 0.76 4.44 -12.04
CA PHE A 477 0.53 3.68 -10.82
C PHE A 477 0.89 4.49 -9.58
N HIS A 478 0.02 4.49 -8.58
CA HIS A 478 0.15 5.29 -7.36
C HIS A 478 0.41 6.79 -7.62
N GLN A 479 -0.28 7.32 -8.63
CA GLN A 479 -0.45 8.72 -8.96
C GLN A 479 0.81 9.44 -9.49
N ASN A 480 1.96 9.39 -8.83
CA ASN A 480 3.15 10.19 -9.17
C ASN A 480 4.46 9.38 -9.13
N SER A 481 5.59 10.02 -9.43
CA SER A 481 6.91 9.39 -9.42
C SER A 481 7.33 8.86 -8.03
N ARG A 482 6.88 9.51 -6.97
CA ARG A 482 7.09 9.08 -5.59
C ARG A 482 6.17 7.95 -5.16
N ARG A 483 5.23 7.53 -6.01
CA ARG A 483 4.27 6.45 -5.74
C ARG A 483 3.44 6.66 -4.48
N ARG A 484 3.08 7.89 -4.16
CA ARG A 484 2.37 8.23 -2.90
C ARG A 484 0.93 7.75 -2.84
N GLY A 485 0.31 7.37 -3.96
CA GLY A 485 -1.08 6.88 -3.97
C GLY A 485 -2.10 7.90 -3.45
N ALA A 486 -1.77 9.18 -3.47
CA ALA A 486 -2.61 10.24 -2.92
C ALA A 486 -2.72 11.43 -3.85
N VAL A 487 -3.93 11.96 -4.02
CA VAL A 487 -4.19 13.26 -4.64
C VAL A 487 -4.06 14.32 -3.54
N PRO A 488 -3.21 15.35 -3.71
CA PRO A 488 -3.11 16.41 -2.72
C PRO A 488 -4.44 17.13 -2.54
N VAL A 489 -4.92 17.25 -1.31
CA VAL A 489 -6.09 18.05 -0.98
C VAL A 489 -5.67 19.49 -0.74
N THR A 490 -6.19 20.42 -1.52
CA THR A 490 -5.86 21.85 -1.45
C THR A 490 -6.84 22.62 -0.55
N GLY A 491 -7.15 22.13 0.62
CA GLY A 491 -8.09 22.77 1.56
C GLY A 491 -7.62 22.68 3.00
N GLY A 492 -7.24 23.80 3.59
CA GLY A 492 -6.76 23.90 4.97
C GLY A 492 -7.84 23.72 6.05
N GLY A 493 -8.78 22.78 5.86
CA GLY A 493 -9.89 22.54 6.78
C GLY A 493 -9.93 21.16 7.42
N CYS A 494 -9.00 20.29 7.04
CA CYS A 494 -9.03 18.88 7.41
C CYS A 494 -8.34 18.54 8.74
N ALA A 495 -8.16 19.47 9.66
CA ALA A 495 -7.80 19.07 11.01
C ALA A 495 -8.85 18.06 11.51
N LEU A 496 -8.41 16.85 11.89
CA LEU A 496 -9.31 15.94 12.59
C LEU A 496 -10.03 16.77 13.63
N PRO A 497 -11.36 16.82 13.67
CA PRO A 497 -12.00 17.25 14.88
C PRO A 497 -11.54 16.23 15.93
N ASN A 498 -10.48 16.54 16.65
CA ASN A 498 -10.41 16.09 18.01
C ASN A 498 -11.56 16.86 18.67
N PRO A 499 -12.74 16.27 18.88
CA PRO A 499 -13.59 16.84 19.88
C PRO A 499 -12.67 16.85 21.11
N PRO A 500 -12.52 18.00 21.80
CA PRO A 500 -11.75 18.01 23.02
C PRO A 500 -12.33 16.87 23.86
N LEU A 501 -11.50 15.85 24.12
CA LEU A 501 -11.95 14.72 24.92
C LEU A 501 -12.39 15.31 26.25
N HIS A 502 -13.67 15.24 26.56
CA HIS A 502 -14.21 15.71 27.81
C HIS A 502 -13.84 14.72 28.92
N PHE A 503 -13.27 15.23 29.97
CA PHE A 503 -12.96 14.42 31.14
C PHE A 503 -14.22 14.23 31.99
N PHE A 504 -14.59 12.99 32.20
CA PHE A 504 -15.68 12.56 33.06
C PHE A 504 -15.10 11.96 34.33
N THR A 505 -15.40 12.55 35.48
CA THR A 505 -14.96 12.04 36.76
C THR A 505 -15.77 10.80 37.16
N LEU A 506 -15.10 9.83 37.77
CA LEU A 506 -15.71 8.66 38.37
C LEU A 506 -15.44 8.68 39.89
N SER A 507 -16.36 8.14 40.66
CA SER A 507 -16.00 7.74 42.05
C SER A 507 -14.86 6.72 41.93
N PRO A 508 -13.75 6.89 42.68
CA PRO A 508 -12.61 5.98 42.56
C PRO A 508 -13.05 4.53 42.67
N CYS A 509 -12.70 3.73 41.67
CA CYS A 509 -13.14 2.35 41.54
C CYS A 509 -11.93 1.45 41.21
N ARG A 510 -11.75 0.39 41.99
CA ARG A 510 -10.67 -0.57 41.78
C ARG A 510 -11.00 -1.51 40.66
N VAL A 511 -10.13 -1.53 39.65
CA VAL A 511 -10.26 -2.38 38.47
C VAL A 511 -9.39 -3.64 38.59
N ALA A 512 -8.18 -3.52 39.11
CA ALA A 512 -7.26 -4.63 39.30
C ALA A 512 -6.54 -4.57 40.65
N ASP A 513 -6.31 -5.74 41.27
CA ASP A 513 -5.54 -5.86 42.51
C ASP A 513 -4.93 -7.27 42.58
N SER A 514 -3.63 -7.39 42.29
CA SER A 514 -2.93 -8.67 42.26
C SER A 514 -2.79 -9.36 43.62
N ARG A 515 -3.06 -8.65 44.71
CA ARG A 515 -3.07 -9.23 46.07
C ARG A 515 -4.35 -10.04 46.35
N GLN A 516 -5.37 -9.89 45.52
CA GLN A 516 -6.64 -10.63 45.66
C GLN A 516 -6.53 -12.00 45.03
N SER A 517 -7.46 -12.90 45.38
CA SER A 517 -7.41 -14.25 44.84
C SER A 517 -7.59 -14.28 43.32
N ALA A 518 -6.95 -15.23 42.65
CA ALA A 518 -6.97 -15.41 41.19
C ALA A 518 -8.38 -15.66 40.60
N ASN A 519 -9.42 -15.77 41.42
CA ASN A 519 -10.81 -15.97 41.00
C ASN A 519 -11.56 -14.66 40.68
N LEU A 520 -10.95 -13.51 40.89
CA LEU A 520 -11.49 -12.21 40.45
C LEU A 520 -10.99 -11.87 39.05
N THR A 521 -11.83 -11.24 38.24
CA THR A 521 -11.58 -10.95 36.82
C THR A 521 -10.21 -10.28 36.56
N TYR A 522 -9.69 -9.51 37.54
CA TYR A 522 -8.38 -8.86 37.49
C TYR A 522 -7.64 -8.97 38.82
N GLY A 523 -7.74 -10.13 39.47
CA GLY A 523 -7.05 -10.48 40.71
C GLY A 523 -5.67 -11.09 40.48
N GLY A 524 -5.01 -11.52 41.60
CA GLY A 524 -3.66 -12.10 41.60
C GLY A 524 -3.40 -13.26 40.65
N PRO A 525 -2.19 -13.82 40.63
CA PRO A 525 -1.06 -13.61 41.57
C PRO A 525 -0.31 -12.30 41.35
N ALA A 526 0.75 -12.07 42.17
CA ALA A 526 1.72 -11.00 41.95
C ALA A 526 2.38 -11.12 40.56
N TYR A 527 2.82 -10.01 39.98
CA TYR A 527 3.50 -9.99 38.68
C TYR A 527 4.93 -10.54 38.81
N THR A 528 5.34 -11.28 37.80
CA THR A 528 6.67 -11.88 37.64
C THR A 528 7.48 -11.16 36.54
N PRO A 529 8.79 -11.44 36.36
CA PRO A 529 9.64 -10.76 35.38
C PRO A 529 9.07 -10.79 33.96
N GLY A 530 8.88 -9.60 33.34
CA GLY A 530 8.41 -9.44 31.97
C GLY A 530 6.93 -9.80 31.76
N GLU A 531 6.19 -10.11 32.80
CA GLU A 531 4.79 -10.50 32.69
C GLU A 531 3.92 -9.33 32.23
N GLN A 532 3.07 -9.60 31.23
CA GLN A 532 2.08 -8.68 30.67
C GLN A 532 0.68 -9.17 31.01
N ARG A 533 -0.18 -8.27 31.48
CA ARG A 533 -1.62 -8.54 31.67
C ARG A 533 -2.44 -7.48 30.97
N VAL A 534 -3.42 -7.95 30.21
CA VAL A 534 -4.41 -7.09 29.55
C VAL A 534 -5.59 -6.89 30.50
N ILE A 535 -5.91 -5.63 30.77
CA ILE A 535 -7.00 -5.23 31.64
C ILE A 535 -8.06 -4.50 30.82
N THR A 536 -9.30 -4.95 30.85
CA THR A 536 -10.44 -4.30 30.19
C THR A 536 -11.05 -3.26 31.13
N PHE A 537 -11.24 -2.03 30.61
CA PHE A 537 -11.82 -0.92 31.37
C PHE A 537 -13.24 -0.58 30.91
N THR A 538 -13.55 -0.74 29.62
CA THR A 538 -14.92 -0.49 29.13
C THR A 538 -15.92 -1.48 29.69
N GLY A 539 -17.09 -0.96 30.13
CA GLY A 539 -18.09 -1.75 30.83
C GLY A 539 -17.81 -1.98 32.31
N VAL A 540 -16.65 -1.56 32.82
CA VAL A 540 -16.25 -1.66 34.23
C VAL A 540 -16.33 -0.27 34.87
N CYS A 541 -16.76 -0.18 36.13
CA CYS A 541 -16.83 1.08 36.88
C CYS A 541 -17.66 2.21 36.23
N GLY A 542 -18.55 1.87 35.30
CA GLY A 542 -19.34 2.86 34.55
C GLY A 542 -18.62 3.52 33.39
N ILE A 543 -17.46 2.98 32.96
CA ILE A 543 -16.72 3.47 31.78
C ILE A 543 -17.46 2.99 30.52
N PRO A 544 -17.92 3.92 29.63
CA PRO A 544 -18.65 3.53 28.42
C PRO A 544 -17.71 2.93 27.36
N ALA A 545 -18.30 2.19 26.42
CA ALA A 545 -17.55 1.61 25.28
C ALA A 545 -16.92 2.68 24.35
N THR A 546 -17.41 3.92 24.44
CA THR A 546 -16.93 5.07 23.68
C THR A 546 -15.75 5.82 24.33
N ALA A 547 -15.31 5.39 25.54
CA ALA A 547 -14.14 5.98 26.19
C ALA A 547 -12.87 5.77 25.35
N ARG A 548 -12.07 6.84 25.20
CA ARG A 548 -10.84 6.86 24.42
C ARG A 548 -9.56 6.83 25.25
N ALA A 549 -9.63 7.36 26.48
CA ALA A 549 -8.53 7.29 27.44
C ALA A 549 -9.10 7.22 28.86
N ILE A 550 -8.26 6.78 29.79
CA ILE A 550 -8.62 6.70 31.21
C ILE A 550 -7.60 7.41 32.07
N SER A 551 -8.08 7.95 33.17
CA SER A 551 -7.25 8.45 34.26
C SER A 551 -7.23 7.42 35.37
N ILE A 552 -6.04 6.90 35.67
CA ILE A 552 -5.83 5.82 36.64
C ILE A 552 -4.79 6.22 37.69
N ASN A 553 -4.96 5.67 38.88
CA ASN A 553 -3.92 5.62 39.91
C ASN A 553 -3.38 4.19 39.97
N VAL A 554 -2.09 4.03 39.68
CA VAL A 554 -1.41 2.74 39.74
C VAL A 554 -0.54 2.70 40.98
N THR A 555 -0.69 1.64 41.78
CA THR A 555 0.11 1.43 42.98
C THR A 555 0.85 0.09 42.86
N ILE A 556 2.16 0.15 43.06
CA ILE A 556 2.97 -1.06 43.30
C ILE A 556 3.22 -1.24 44.81
N THR A 557 3.25 -2.48 45.24
CA THR A 557 3.56 -2.84 46.66
C THR A 557 4.15 -4.25 46.73
N ASN A 558 4.65 -4.64 47.91
CA ASN A 558 5.23 -5.95 48.15
C ASN A 558 6.34 -6.34 47.15
N ALA A 559 7.02 -5.36 46.57
CA ALA A 559 8.08 -5.60 45.60
C ALA A 559 9.28 -6.28 46.28
N THR A 560 9.66 -7.45 45.80
CA THR A 560 10.79 -8.20 46.37
C THR A 560 12.14 -7.74 45.83
N VAL A 561 12.15 -7.10 44.67
CA VAL A 561 13.32 -6.55 43.97
C VAL A 561 12.98 -5.20 43.35
N PRO A 562 13.98 -4.37 42.97
CA PRO A 562 13.71 -3.15 42.21
C PRO A 562 13.23 -3.48 40.80
N GLY A 563 12.45 -2.58 40.20
CA GLY A 563 11.89 -2.74 38.85
C GLY A 563 11.14 -1.52 38.36
N ASP A 564 10.47 -1.66 37.24
CA ASP A 564 9.57 -0.67 36.67
C ASP A 564 8.29 -1.30 36.12
N LEU A 565 7.26 -0.46 35.99
CA LEU A 565 5.98 -0.83 35.41
C LEU A 565 5.73 0.03 34.17
N ARG A 566 5.36 -0.62 33.07
CA ARG A 566 4.92 0.02 31.84
C ARG A 566 3.43 -0.18 31.66
N ILE A 567 2.74 0.84 31.16
CA ILE A 567 1.32 0.81 30.90
C ILE A 567 1.07 1.44 29.55
N PHE A 568 0.41 0.71 28.67
CA PHE A 568 0.21 1.10 27.28
C PHE A 568 -1.10 0.52 26.72
N PRO A 569 -1.65 1.07 25.62
CA PRO A 569 -2.84 0.54 24.97
C PRO A 569 -2.68 -0.95 24.64
N GLY A 570 -3.74 -1.73 24.85
CA GLY A 570 -3.70 -3.16 24.55
C GLY A 570 -3.56 -3.41 23.04
N GLY A 571 -2.58 -4.20 22.65
CA GLY A 571 -2.23 -4.46 21.24
C GLY A 571 -1.05 -3.64 20.72
N ASP A 572 -0.64 -2.58 21.41
CA ASP A 572 0.55 -1.79 21.08
C ASP A 572 1.82 -2.47 21.63
N GLY A 573 2.96 -2.16 21.02
CA GLY A 573 4.26 -2.56 21.55
C GLY A 573 4.59 -1.90 22.88
N SER A 574 5.39 -2.57 23.72
CA SER A 574 5.81 -2.02 25.02
C SER A 574 6.62 -0.73 24.83
N PRO A 575 6.22 0.39 25.45
CA PRO A 575 6.94 1.65 25.31
C PRO A 575 8.31 1.59 25.97
N GLY A 576 9.26 2.38 25.47
CA GLY A 576 10.59 2.54 26.08
C GLY A 576 10.61 3.26 27.43
N THR A 577 9.46 3.78 27.90
CA THR A 577 9.31 4.56 29.13
C THR A 577 8.43 3.85 30.14
N SER A 578 8.77 3.98 31.43
CA SER A 578 8.01 3.41 32.54
C SER A 578 6.99 4.39 33.12
N ALA A 579 5.83 3.89 33.54
CA ALA A 579 4.82 4.66 34.28
C ALA A 579 5.22 4.85 35.75
N ILE A 580 5.93 3.89 36.34
CA ILE A 580 6.37 3.93 37.75
C ILE A 580 7.61 3.06 37.94
N ASN A 581 8.59 3.57 38.72
CA ASN A 581 9.80 2.85 39.09
C ASN A 581 9.85 2.67 40.62
N TRP A 582 10.43 1.56 41.10
CA TRP A 582 10.50 1.26 42.53
C TRP A 582 11.82 0.57 42.96
N ARG A 583 12.03 0.55 44.28
CA ARG A 583 13.06 -0.26 44.95
C ARG A 583 12.41 -1.42 45.70
N ALA A 584 13.15 -2.45 46.04
CA ALA A 584 12.69 -3.56 46.86
C ALA A 584 12.08 -3.05 48.19
N GLY A 585 10.94 -3.63 48.57
CA GLY A 585 10.21 -3.25 49.79
C GLY A 585 9.46 -1.92 49.72
N GLN A 586 9.51 -1.20 48.62
CA GLN A 586 8.87 0.09 48.46
C GLN A 586 7.41 -0.05 48.00
N THR A 587 6.51 0.74 48.62
CA THR A 587 5.17 0.98 48.06
C THR A 587 5.15 2.36 47.42
N ARG A 588 4.72 2.43 46.16
CA ARG A 588 4.62 3.70 45.42
C ARG A 588 3.34 3.73 44.59
N SER A 589 2.78 4.93 44.43
CA SER A 589 1.65 5.19 43.54
C SER A 589 2.02 6.28 42.54
N ASN A 590 1.42 6.23 41.37
CA ASN A 590 1.48 7.27 40.35
C ASN A 590 0.14 7.42 39.67
N ASN A 591 -0.28 8.65 39.39
CA ASN A 591 -1.43 8.95 38.55
C ASN A 591 -0.95 9.08 37.10
N THR A 592 -1.68 8.48 36.19
CA THR A 592 -1.39 8.61 34.76
C THR A 592 -2.68 8.63 33.94
N ILE A 593 -2.63 9.26 32.77
CA ILE A 593 -3.66 9.19 31.75
C ILE A 593 -3.10 8.31 30.65
N VAL A 594 -3.85 7.28 30.27
CA VAL A 594 -3.41 6.32 29.26
C VAL A 594 -4.52 6.17 28.21
N PRO A 595 -4.21 6.30 26.92
CA PRO A 595 -5.15 5.96 25.87
C PRO A 595 -5.59 4.50 25.99
N LEU A 596 -6.85 4.21 25.70
CA LEU A 596 -7.35 2.84 25.57
C LEU A 596 -7.03 2.29 24.18
N SER A 597 -6.96 0.97 24.04
CA SER A 597 -6.74 0.34 22.75
C SER A 597 -7.78 0.77 21.72
N TYR A 598 -7.32 1.09 20.50
CA TYR A 598 -8.18 1.57 19.41
C TYR A 598 -9.14 0.50 18.86
N GLU A 599 -8.91 -0.77 19.14
CA GLU A 599 -9.74 -1.88 18.67
C GLU A 599 -11.17 -1.92 19.26
N GLY A 600 -11.63 -0.82 19.90
CA GLY A 600 -12.96 -0.73 20.51
C GLY A 600 -13.17 -1.64 21.72
N ARG A 601 -12.11 -2.27 22.22
CA ARG A 601 -12.14 -3.22 23.36
C ARG A 601 -11.86 -2.56 24.70
N GLY A 602 -11.39 -1.31 24.70
CA GLY A 602 -11.12 -0.55 25.93
C GLY A 602 -10.10 -1.18 26.86
N HIS A 603 -9.00 -1.70 26.30
CA HIS A 603 -7.98 -2.46 27.03
C HIS A 603 -6.73 -1.61 27.27
N LEU A 604 -6.03 -1.90 28.40
CA LEU A 604 -4.63 -1.56 28.62
C LEU A 604 -3.81 -2.82 28.87
N THR A 605 -2.55 -2.78 28.49
CA THR A 605 -1.54 -3.73 28.92
C THR A 605 -0.73 -3.15 30.05
N VAL A 606 -0.57 -3.93 31.12
CA VAL A 606 0.28 -3.62 32.27
C VAL A 606 1.42 -4.62 32.30
N GLN A 607 2.65 -4.14 32.17
CA GLN A 607 3.87 -4.96 32.14
C GLN A 607 4.79 -4.61 33.31
N ALA A 608 5.25 -5.63 34.03
CA ALA A 608 6.22 -5.47 35.10
C ALA A 608 7.60 -5.94 34.65
N ASP A 609 8.57 -5.01 34.63
CA ASP A 609 9.96 -5.29 34.31
C ASP A 609 10.82 -5.31 35.57
N LEU A 610 11.26 -6.51 35.94
CA LEU A 610 12.10 -6.75 37.13
C LEU A 610 13.10 -7.88 36.85
N PRO A 611 14.28 -7.85 37.47
CA PRO A 611 15.33 -8.83 37.20
C PRO A 611 15.10 -10.21 37.82
N GLY A 612 14.01 -10.36 38.59
CA GLY A 612 13.61 -11.58 39.30
C GLY A 612 12.57 -11.25 40.36
N GLY A 613 12.13 -12.24 41.14
CA GLY A 613 11.16 -12.02 42.23
C GLY A 613 9.75 -11.65 41.74
N GLN A 614 9.04 -10.80 42.50
CA GLN A 614 7.64 -10.44 42.20
C GLN A 614 7.28 -9.07 42.75
N VAL A 615 6.16 -8.51 42.23
CA VAL A 615 5.55 -7.26 42.68
C VAL A 615 4.04 -7.32 42.58
N ASP A 616 3.34 -6.75 43.56
CA ASP A 616 1.91 -6.56 43.49
C ASP A 616 1.56 -5.22 42.83
N VAL A 617 0.56 -5.25 41.96
CA VAL A 617 0.05 -4.11 41.22
C VAL A 617 -1.45 -3.91 41.52
N ILE A 618 -1.81 -2.68 41.80
CA ILE A 618 -3.19 -2.24 42.06
C ILE A 618 -3.50 -1.13 41.04
N VAL A 619 -4.66 -1.21 40.40
CA VAL A 619 -5.12 -0.19 39.44
C VAL A 619 -6.51 0.30 39.87
N ASP A 620 -6.57 1.57 40.21
CA ASP A 620 -7.80 2.28 40.51
C ASP A 620 -8.08 3.30 39.41
N VAL A 621 -9.31 3.39 38.91
CA VAL A 621 -9.74 4.40 37.95
C VAL A 621 -10.47 5.53 38.64
N ASN A 622 -10.24 6.79 38.21
CA ASN A 622 -10.89 7.98 38.77
C ASN A 622 -11.58 8.84 37.71
N GLY A 623 -11.46 8.48 36.43
CA GLY A 623 -12.14 9.16 35.35
C GLY A 623 -11.79 8.59 33.98
N TYR A 624 -12.51 9.01 32.96
CA TYR A 624 -12.27 8.66 31.57
C TYR A 624 -12.43 9.89 30.67
N PHE A 625 -11.89 9.78 29.47
CA PHE A 625 -12.02 10.77 28.40
C PHE A 625 -12.84 10.17 27.26
N GLN A 626 -13.84 10.93 26.81
CA GLN A 626 -14.75 10.55 25.74
C GLN A 626 -14.97 11.72 24.80
#